data_6564d2d74d87b4fe2fa492130c50f0e7
#
_entry.id   6564d2d74d87b4fe2fa492130c50f0e7
#
_cell.length_a   1.000
_cell.length_b   1.000
_cell.length_c   1.000
_cell.angle_alpha   90.00
_cell.angle_beta   90.00
_cell.angle_gamma   90.00
#
_symmetry.space_group_name_H-M   'P 1'
#
loop_
_entity.id
_entity.type
_entity.pdbx_description
1 polymer ?
#
loop_
_entity_poly.entity_id
_entity_poly.type
_entity_poly.pdbx_seq_one_letter_code
_entity_poly.pdbx_strand_id
1 'polypeptide(L)'
;NSDFFIMEKISGSAEGHKLVRLKDETLQQKILKDIGQRLADLHQIETDAEIEKILPKPQKETYLSDLIADLYAQLDKLQRHRPVLEFALSWILHEKPVIDDLVLIHGDYRIGNIMINQDHVSGILDWEFSHWGDRREDIGWFTAKCWRFGQDNQIAGGIGAYKNFMQAYAERTEIYIPEFELKFWHILSHVRWAIIAMQQSNRNQNNTQASLELALTEFLVPQLEKNILDIIGEKE
;
A
#
# COMPACT_ATOMS: atom_id res chain seq x y z
N ASN A 1 -25.07 14.00 -18.30
CA ASN A 1 -25.28 13.08 -17.18
C ASN A 1 -23.89 12.64 -16.74
N SER A 2 -23.54 12.90 -15.51
CA SER A 2 -22.34 12.34 -14.88
C SER A 2 -22.79 11.22 -13.94
N ASP A 3 -22.06 10.12 -13.94
CA ASP A 3 -22.29 9.02 -13.01
C ASP A 3 -22.00 9.51 -11.59
N PHE A 4 -22.84 9.13 -10.64
CA PHE A 4 -22.65 9.43 -9.22
C PHE A 4 -23.15 8.26 -8.37
N PHE A 5 -22.61 8.16 -7.18
CA PHE A 5 -23.11 7.23 -6.16
C PHE A 5 -23.34 7.97 -4.84
N ILE A 6 -24.20 7.39 -4.01
CA ILE A 6 -24.52 7.92 -2.68
C ILE A 6 -24.07 6.88 -1.67
N MET A 7 -23.30 7.31 -0.68
CA MET A 7 -22.82 6.46 0.41
C MET A 7 -23.18 7.06 1.77
N GLU A 8 -23.20 6.22 2.80
CA GLU A 8 -23.32 6.69 4.18
C GLU A 8 -22.07 7.48 4.59
N LYS A 9 -22.29 8.59 5.30
CA LYS A 9 -21.20 9.34 5.92
C LYS A 9 -20.83 8.72 7.25
N ILE A 10 -19.69 8.06 7.33
CA ILE A 10 -19.14 7.51 8.57
C ILE A 10 -18.44 8.58 9.41
N SER A 11 -18.48 8.42 10.74
CA SER A 11 -17.81 9.31 11.70
C SER A 11 -16.31 8.99 11.79
N GLY A 12 -15.48 10.03 11.98
CA GLY A 12 -14.04 9.89 12.13
C GLY A 12 -13.24 10.81 11.23
N SER A 13 -11.93 10.58 11.18
CA SER A 13 -10.98 11.32 10.33
C SER A 13 -9.92 10.37 9.77
N ALA A 14 -9.55 10.56 8.50
CA ALA A 14 -8.45 9.84 7.82
C ALA A 14 -7.20 10.71 7.68
N GLU A 15 -6.97 11.67 8.60
CA GLU A 15 -5.85 12.58 8.58
C GLU A 15 -4.57 11.94 9.15
N GLY A 16 -3.91 11.12 8.35
CA GLY A 16 -2.72 10.35 8.76
C GLY A 16 -1.64 11.20 9.43
N HIS A 17 -1.40 12.43 8.93
CA HIS A 17 -0.41 13.36 9.49
C HIS A 17 -0.75 13.80 10.94
N LYS A 18 -2.01 13.83 11.34
CA LYS A 18 -2.42 14.12 12.73
C LYS A 18 -2.19 12.90 13.62
N LEU A 19 -2.51 11.71 13.11
CA LEU A 19 -2.33 10.47 13.86
C LEU A 19 -0.85 10.19 14.18
N VAL A 20 0.03 10.42 13.21
CA VAL A 20 1.49 10.29 13.40
C VAL A 20 2.06 11.26 14.43
N ARG A 21 1.45 12.44 14.60
CA ARG A 21 1.85 13.47 15.57
C ARG A 21 1.17 13.35 16.94
N LEU A 22 0.33 12.36 17.14
CA LEU A 22 -0.35 12.12 18.40
C LEU A 22 0.69 11.81 19.49
N LYS A 23 0.58 12.51 20.61
CA LYS A 23 1.52 12.34 21.75
C LYS A 23 1.11 11.23 22.71
N ASP A 24 -0.11 10.75 22.61
CA ASP A 24 -0.64 9.66 23.44
C ASP A 24 -0.24 8.32 22.81
N GLU A 25 0.87 7.76 23.29
CA GLU A 25 1.38 6.48 22.82
C GLU A 25 0.41 5.31 23.08
N THR A 26 -0.33 5.37 24.20
CA THR A 26 -1.31 4.33 24.52
C THR A 26 -2.45 4.31 23.50
N LEU A 27 -2.93 5.49 23.13
CA LEU A 27 -3.95 5.64 22.10
C LEU A 27 -3.42 5.21 20.74
N GLN A 28 -2.19 5.60 20.37
CA GLN A 28 -1.55 5.15 19.13
C GLN A 28 -1.46 3.62 19.05
N GLN A 29 -1.02 2.97 20.14
CA GLN A 29 -0.92 1.50 20.18
C GLN A 29 -2.29 0.81 20.06
N LYS A 30 -3.33 1.38 20.68
CA LYS A 30 -4.69 0.88 20.57
C LYS A 30 -5.21 0.97 19.13
N ILE A 31 -5.02 2.11 18.49
CA ILE A 31 -5.40 2.33 17.09
C ILE A 31 -4.60 1.39 16.17
N LEU A 32 -3.28 1.25 16.38
CA LEU A 32 -2.43 0.36 15.59
C LEU A 32 -2.89 -1.10 15.68
N LYS A 33 -3.27 -1.53 16.89
CA LYS A 33 -3.82 -2.87 17.10
C LYS A 33 -5.10 -3.07 16.28
N ASP A 34 -6.03 -2.11 16.33
CA ASP A 34 -7.28 -2.22 15.57
C ASP A 34 -7.02 -2.18 14.05
N ILE A 35 -6.08 -1.35 13.57
CA ILE A 35 -5.66 -1.34 12.16
C ILE A 35 -5.16 -2.72 11.72
N GLY A 36 -4.30 -3.37 12.49
CA GLY A 36 -3.82 -4.73 12.19
C GLY A 36 -4.93 -5.77 12.16
N GLN A 37 -5.88 -5.68 13.10
CA GLN A 37 -7.04 -6.58 13.15
C GLN A 37 -8.00 -6.34 11.96
N ARG A 38 -8.25 -5.09 11.55
CA ARG A 38 -9.10 -4.80 10.37
C ARG A 38 -8.48 -5.29 9.07
N LEU A 39 -7.16 -5.18 8.93
CA LEU A 39 -6.48 -5.76 7.77
C LEU A 39 -6.60 -7.29 7.77
N ALA A 40 -6.48 -7.92 8.93
CA ALA A 40 -6.70 -9.35 9.08
C ALA A 40 -8.12 -9.78 8.72
N ASP A 41 -9.12 -9.02 9.20
CA ASP A 41 -10.53 -9.26 8.88
C ASP A 41 -10.78 -9.14 7.36
N LEU A 42 -10.17 -8.14 6.69
CA LEU A 42 -10.23 -7.99 5.23
C LEU A 42 -9.64 -9.20 4.49
N HIS A 43 -8.44 -9.64 4.89
CA HIS A 43 -7.76 -10.75 4.23
C HIS A 43 -8.42 -12.14 4.49
N GLN A 44 -9.42 -12.21 5.35
CA GLN A 44 -10.21 -13.41 5.62
C GLN A 44 -11.60 -13.36 4.96
N ILE A 45 -11.90 -12.31 4.19
CA ILE A 45 -13.18 -12.25 3.47
C ILE A 45 -13.25 -13.38 2.46
N GLU A 46 -14.21 -14.26 2.64
CA GLU A 46 -14.62 -15.23 1.65
C GLU A 46 -15.59 -14.56 0.67
N THR A 47 -15.32 -14.72 -0.61
CA THR A 47 -16.18 -14.14 -1.63
C THR A 47 -17.14 -15.17 -2.21
N ASP A 48 -18.30 -14.71 -2.65
CA ASP A 48 -19.25 -15.51 -3.37
C ASP A 48 -19.02 -15.45 -4.90
N ALA A 49 -19.72 -16.32 -5.62
CA ALA A 49 -19.61 -16.40 -7.07
C ALA A 49 -20.05 -15.10 -7.82
N GLU A 50 -20.76 -14.18 -7.17
CA GLU A 50 -21.14 -12.90 -7.77
C GLU A 50 -19.96 -11.91 -7.72
N ILE A 51 -19.28 -11.86 -6.59
CA ILE A 51 -18.05 -11.05 -6.43
C ILE A 51 -16.96 -11.55 -7.37
N GLU A 52 -16.77 -12.88 -7.49
CA GLU A 52 -15.77 -13.46 -8.39
C GLU A 52 -16.03 -13.16 -9.88
N LYS A 53 -17.28 -12.92 -10.28
CA LYS A 53 -17.58 -12.46 -11.64
C LYS A 53 -17.15 -11.01 -11.90
N ILE A 54 -17.22 -10.15 -10.87
CA ILE A 54 -16.86 -8.74 -10.97
C ILE A 54 -15.35 -8.56 -10.78
N LEU A 55 -14.78 -9.33 -9.85
CA LEU A 55 -13.37 -9.31 -9.49
C LEU A 55 -12.79 -10.73 -9.60
N PRO A 56 -12.45 -11.19 -10.82
CA PRO A 56 -11.97 -12.56 -11.03
C PRO A 56 -10.62 -12.79 -10.36
N LYS A 57 -10.51 -13.92 -9.65
CA LYS A 57 -9.26 -14.32 -9.01
C LYS A 57 -8.22 -14.73 -10.08
N PRO A 58 -7.02 -14.11 -10.10
CA PRO A 58 -5.99 -14.48 -11.05
C PRO A 58 -5.40 -15.86 -10.72
N GLN A 59 -4.64 -16.42 -11.67
CA GLN A 59 -3.86 -17.62 -11.40
C GLN A 59 -2.68 -17.26 -10.49
N LYS A 60 -2.51 -17.99 -9.41
CA LYS A 60 -1.47 -17.76 -8.42
C LYS A 60 -0.05 -17.81 -9.02
N GLU A 61 0.16 -18.72 -9.95
CA GLU A 61 1.45 -18.98 -10.60
C GLU A 61 1.91 -17.80 -11.48
N THR A 62 1.00 -17.05 -12.07
CA THR A 62 1.30 -15.91 -12.96
C THR A 62 1.15 -14.57 -12.28
N TYR A 63 0.47 -14.50 -11.13
CA TYR A 63 0.09 -13.25 -10.45
C TYR A 63 1.21 -12.22 -10.39
N LEU A 64 2.38 -12.55 -9.81
CA LEU A 64 3.50 -11.61 -9.72
C LEU A 64 4.09 -11.26 -11.08
N SER A 65 4.13 -12.20 -12.02
CA SER A 65 4.65 -11.93 -13.36
C SER A 65 3.76 -10.97 -14.11
N ASP A 66 2.44 -11.12 -13.99
CA ASP A 66 1.45 -10.25 -14.62
C ASP A 66 1.47 -8.86 -13.98
N LEU A 67 1.55 -8.78 -12.64
CA LEU A 67 1.69 -7.52 -11.91
C LEU A 67 2.95 -6.74 -12.34
N ILE A 68 4.10 -7.42 -12.43
CA ILE A 68 5.37 -6.80 -12.83
C ILE A 68 5.31 -6.35 -14.29
N ALA A 69 4.73 -7.17 -15.17
CA ALA A 69 4.55 -6.81 -16.59
C ALA A 69 3.66 -5.57 -16.76
N ASP A 70 2.60 -5.44 -15.96
CA ASP A 70 1.75 -4.26 -15.97
C ASP A 70 2.52 -3.01 -15.47
N LEU A 71 3.36 -3.12 -14.43
CA LEU A 71 4.20 -2.02 -13.96
C LEU A 71 5.21 -1.56 -15.02
N TYR A 72 5.83 -2.48 -15.76
CA TYR A 72 6.65 -2.13 -16.92
C TYR A 72 5.85 -1.38 -17.98
N ALA A 73 4.67 -1.89 -18.33
CA ALA A 73 3.83 -1.25 -19.32
C ALA A 73 3.35 0.16 -18.89
N GLN A 74 3.10 0.36 -17.60
CA GLN A 74 2.77 1.67 -17.04
C GLN A 74 3.96 2.63 -17.10
N LEU A 75 5.18 2.17 -16.77
CA LEU A 75 6.40 2.96 -16.85
C LEU A 75 6.70 3.36 -18.29
N ASP A 76 6.59 2.45 -19.24
CA ASP A 76 6.81 2.71 -20.68
C ASP A 76 5.84 3.77 -21.24
N LYS A 77 4.57 3.74 -20.82
CA LYS A 77 3.56 4.75 -21.21
C LYS A 77 3.93 6.17 -20.75
N LEU A 78 4.72 6.30 -19.69
CA LEU A 78 5.17 7.61 -19.20
C LEU A 78 6.25 8.24 -20.09
N GLN A 79 6.89 7.46 -20.97
CA GLN A 79 7.96 7.90 -21.87
C GLN A 79 9.09 8.67 -21.16
N ARG A 80 9.40 8.25 -19.94
CA ARG A 80 10.43 8.85 -19.09
C ARG A 80 11.48 7.81 -18.71
N HIS A 81 12.74 8.12 -18.97
CA HIS A 81 13.84 7.25 -18.58
C HIS A 81 14.08 7.33 -17.07
N ARG A 82 13.85 6.23 -16.37
CA ARG A 82 14.03 6.09 -14.92
C ARG A 82 14.86 4.84 -14.62
N PRO A 83 16.20 4.90 -14.79
CA PRO A 83 17.06 3.72 -14.68
C PRO A 83 16.94 2.99 -13.33
N VAL A 84 16.68 3.71 -12.25
CA VAL A 84 16.50 3.10 -10.92
C VAL A 84 15.20 2.29 -10.87
N LEU A 85 14.11 2.78 -11.46
CA LEU A 85 12.86 2.03 -11.50
C LEU A 85 12.97 0.80 -12.42
N GLU A 86 13.63 0.92 -13.57
CA GLU A 86 13.92 -0.21 -14.46
C GLU A 86 14.79 -1.27 -13.77
N PHE A 87 15.84 -0.84 -13.06
CA PHE A 87 16.66 -1.72 -12.24
C PHE A 87 15.85 -2.42 -11.14
N ALA A 88 14.99 -1.68 -10.43
CA ALA A 88 14.11 -2.22 -9.39
C ALA A 88 13.11 -3.24 -9.97
N LEU A 89 12.48 -2.94 -11.12
CA LEU A 89 11.58 -3.87 -11.81
C LEU A 89 12.31 -5.14 -12.24
N SER A 90 13.55 -5.03 -12.73
CA SER A 90 14.38 -6.19 -13.03
C SER A 90 14.72 -6.99 -11.78
N TRP A 91 15.04 -6.32 -10.66
CA TRP A 91 15.32 -6.97 -9.39
C TRP A 91 14.11 -7.76 -8.88
N ILE A 92 12.91 -7.13 -8.80
CA ILE A 92 11.69 -7.80 -8.34
C ILE A 92 11.25 -8.93 -9.28
N LEU A 93 11.57 -8.87 -10.57
CA LEU A 93 11.31 -9.96 -11.51
C LEU A 93 12.12 -11.21 -11.17
N HIS A 94 13.37 -11.04 -10.72
CA HIS A 94 14.28 -12.14 -10.36
C HIS A 94 14.04 -12.66 -8.93
N GLU A 95 13.69 -11.80 -8.01
CA GLU A 95 13.54 -12.09 -6.57
C GLU A 95 12.10 -12.39 -6.15
N LYS A 96 11.27 -12.84 -7.08
CA LYS A 96 9.85 -13.14 -6.80
C LYS A 96 9.71 -14.18 -5.68
N PRO A 97 9.01 -13.85 -4.59
CA PRO A 97 8.69 -14.82 -3.57
C PRO A 97 7.67 -15.86 -4.07
N VAL A 98 7.63 -16.99 -3.40
CA VAL A 98 6.55 -17.97 -3.60
C VAL A 98 5.25 -17.36 -3.07
N ILE A 99 4.17 -17.49 -3.83
CA ILE A 99 2.82 -17.10 -3.43
C ILE A 99 2.09 -18.33 -2.90
N ASP A 100 1.74 -18.30 -1.63
CA ASP A 100 1.03 -19.42 -1.00
C ASP A 100 -0.46 -19.36 -1.26
N ASP A 101 -1.06 -18.18 -1.12
CA ASP A 101 -2.48 -17.93 -1.32
C ASP A 101 -2.74 -16.52 -1.84
N LEU A 102 -3.89 -16.34 -2.50
CA LEU A 102 -4.40 -15.03 -2.92
C LEU A 102 -5.65 -14.71 -2.10
N VAL A 103 -5.62 -13.57 -1.43
CA VAL A 103 -6.70 -13.01 -0.64
C VAL A 103 -7.23 -11.72 -1.26
N LEU A 104 -8.39 -11.27 -0.84
CA LEU A 104 -8.84 -9.92 -1.21
C LEU A 104 -7.95 -8.91 -0.49
N ILE A 105 -7.28 -8.05 -1.25
CA ILE A 105 -6.45 -6.96 -0.73
C ILE A 105 -7.04 -5.60 -1.04
N HIS A 106 -6.69 -4.61 -0.25
CA HIS A 106 -7.10 -3.23 -0.47
C HIS A 106 -6.30 -2.57 -1.61
N GLY A 107 -5.00 -2.87 -1.71
CA GLY A 107 -4.09 -2.31 -2.71
C GLY A 107 -3.58 -0.90 -2.42
N ASP A 108 -4.21 -0.14 -1.50
CA ASP A 108 -3.73 1.16 -0.97
C ASP A 108 -3.99 1.28 0.53
N TYR A 109 -3.68 0.22 1.29
CA TYR A 109 -3.88 0.17 2.74
C TYR A 109 -2.84 1.03 3.47
N ARG A 110 -3.18 2.27 3.76
CA ARG A 110 -2.31 3.26 4.42
C ARG A 110 -3.13 4.16 5.35
N ILE A 111 -2.47 4.79 6.32
CA ILE A 111 -3.13 5.62 7.34
C ILE A 111 -4.06 6.69 6.73
N GLY A 112 -3.70 7.25 5.58
CA GLY A 112 -4.53 8.25 4.90
C GLY A 112 -5.87 7.73 4.37
N ASN A 113 -6.05 6.40 4.29
CA ASN A 113 -7.28 5.75 3.84
C ASN A 113 -8.03 5.04 4.98
N ILE A 114 -7.56 5.19 6.22
CA ILE A 114 -8.16 4.56 7.40
C ILE A 114 -8.85 5.63 8.25
N MET A 115 -10.17 5.54 8.36
CA MET A 115 -10.98 6.42 9.21
C MET A 115 -10.84 6.00 10.67
N ILE A 116 -10.40 6.93 11.50
CA ILE A 116 -10.29 6.75 12.95
C ILE A 116 -11.36 7.60 13.63
N ASN A 117 -12.17 6.96 14.45
CA ASN A 117 -13.13 7.61 15.33
C ASN A 117 -12.74 7.35 16.77
N GLN A 118 -12.30 8.38 17.47
CA GLN A 118 -11.74 8.31 18.84
C GLN A 118 -10.52 7.37 18.90
N ASP A 119 -10.73 6.10 19.17
CA ASP A 119 -9.69 5.10 19.48
C ASP A 119 -9.78 3.82 18.64
N HIS A 120 -10.65 3.83 17.61
CA HIS A 120 -10.88 2.66 16.75
C HIS A 120 -11.06 3.03 15.28
N VAL A 121 -10.84 2.06 14.43
CA VAL A 121 -11.11 2.16 12.98
C VAL A 121 -12.63 2.14 12.75
N SER A 122 -13.14 3.20 12.17
CA SER A 122 -14.58 3.30 11.81
C SER A 122 -14.85 2.99 10.35
N GLY A 123 -13.82 2.93 9.51
CA GLY A 123 -13.96 2.56 8.10
C GLY A 123 -12.63 2.58 7.36
N ILE A 124 -12.63 1.93 6.21
CA ILE A 124 -11.52 1.92 5.26
C ILE A 124 -12.05 2.55 3.97
N LEU A 125 -11.30 3.48 3.41
CA LEU A 125 -11.68 4.30 2.25
C LEU A 125 -10.82 3.93 1.04
N ASP A 126 -11.31 4.31 -0.16
CA ASP A 126 -10.50 4.32 -1.38
C ASP A 126 -10.15 2.93 -1.91
N TRP A 127 -11.18 2.16 -2.21
CA TRP A 127 -11.12 0.76 -2.64
C TRP A 127 -10.81 0.58 -4.15
N GLU A 128 -10.46 1.65 -4.86
CA GLU A 128 -10.26 1.61 -6.32
C GLU A 128 -9.13 0.69 -6.79
N PHE A 129 -8.19 0.36 -5.88
CA PHE A 129 -7.06 -0.54 -6.16
C PHE A 129 -7.27 -1.97 -5.64
N SER A 130 -8.47 -2.28 -5.13
CA SER A 130 -8.73 -3.60 -4.55
C SER A 130 -8.70 -4.69 -5.61
N HIS A 131 -8.04 -5.78 -5.28
CA HIS A 131 -7.91 -6.95 -6.14
C HIS A 131 -7.54 -8.20 -5.32
N TRP A 132 -7.49 -9.35 -5.99
CA TRP A 132 -6.93 -10.56 -5.40
C TRP A 132 -5.42 -10.51 -5.47
N GLY A 133 -4.75 -10.57 -4.31
CA GLY A 133 -3.31 -10.46 -4.21
C GLY A 133 -2.74 -11.22 -3.02
N ASP A 134 -1.42 -11.23 -2.92
CA ASP A 134 -0.74 -11.73 -1.73
C ASP A 134 -0.93 -10.76 -0.56
N ARG A 135 -1.27 -11.28 0.62
CA ARG A 135 -1.46 -10.46 1.84
C ARG A 135 -0.28 -9.56 2.18
N ARG A 136 0.95 -9.97 1.80
CA ARG A 136 2.18 -9.21 2.01
C ARG A 136 2.20 -7.91 1.18
N GLU A 137 1.38 -7.79 0.14
CA GLU A 137 1.26 -6.57 -0.65
C GLU A 137 0.70 -5.41 0.18
N ASP A 138 -0.45 -5.62 0.86
CA ASP A 138 -1.02 -4.60 1.75
C ASP A 138 -0.15 -4.35 2.99
N ILE A 139 0.43 -5.41 3.58
CA ILE A 139 1.33 -5.29 4.72
C ILE A 139 2.59 -4.51 4.33
N GLY A 140 3.19 -4.83 3.18
CA GLY A 140 4.34 -4.12 2.63
C GLY A 140 4.03 -2.67 2.29
N TRP A 141 2.86 -2.41 1.72
CA TRP A 141 2.40 -1.05 1.43
C TRP A 141 2.23 -0.23 2.71
N PHE A 142 1.52 -0.76 3.71
CA PHE A 142 1.30 -0.08 5.00
C PHE A 142 2.60 0.23 5.74
N THR A 143 3.59 -0.65 5.64
CA THR A 143 4.87 -0.53 6.35
C THR A 143 5.98 0.11 5.52
N ALA A 144 5.72 0.42 4.23
CA ALA A 144 6.69 1.06 3.36
C ALA A 144 7.15 2.42 3.90
N LYS A 145 8.43 2.73 3.73
CA LYS A 145 9.05 3.95 4.27
C LYS A 145 8.35 5.23 3.79
N CYS A 146 7.85 5.25 2.57
CA CYS A 146 7.14 6.39 1.99
C CYS A 146 5.83 6.77 2.72
N TRP A 147 5.26 5.85 3.51
CA TRP A 147 4.01 6.07 4.25
C TRP A 147 4.21 6.32 5.75
N ARG A 148 5.46 6.45 6.22
CA ARG A 148 5.77 6.66 7.65
C ARG A 148 5.78 8.13 8.07
N PHE A 149 5.51 9.07 7.17
CA PHE A 149 5.46 10.51 7.45
C PHE A 149 6.71 11.05 8.18
N GLY A 150 7.89 10.51 7.86
CA GLY A 150 9.16 10.88 8.48
C GLY A 150 9.43 10.20 9.85
N GLN A 151 8.55 9.31 10.30
CA GLN A 151 8.75 8.51 11.52
C GLN A 151 9.37 7.15 11.15
N ASP A 152 10.61 7.18 10.63
CA ASP A 152 11.26 6.00 10.06
C ASP A 152 11.35 4.82 11.04
N ASN A 153 11.49 5.10 12.35
CA ASN A 153 11.54 4.07 13.41
C ASN A 153 10.17 3.46 13.75
N GLN A 154 9.07 4.09 13.33
CA GLN A 154 7.71 3.59 13.52
C GLN A 154 7.24 2.90 12.24
N ILE A 155 7.73 1.69 12.02
CA ILE A 155 7.60 0.95 10.76
C ILE A 155 6.14 0.75 10.34
N ALA A 156 5.26 0.48 11.27
CA ALA A 156 3.84 0.30 10.99
C ALA A 156 3.15 1.66 10.80
N GLY A 157 3.11 2.13 9.55
CA GLY A 157 2.42 3.35 9.13
C GLY A 157 2.88 4.64 9.80
N GLY A 158 4.07 4.67 10.41
CA GLY A 158 4.60 5.82 11.15
C GLY A 158 3.99 6.01 12.56
N ILE A 159 3.20 5.06 13.07
CA ILE A 159 2.52 5.17 14.37
C ILE A 159 2.90 4.06 15.37
N GLY A 160 3.74 3.10 14.98
CA GLY A 160 4.20 2.09 15.92
C GLY A 160 5.13 1.05 15.32
N ALA A 161 5.56 0.13 16.19
CA ALA A 161 6.47 -0.93 15.81
C ALA A 161 5.78 -2.00 14.95
N TYR A 162 6.51 -2.51 13.98
CA TYR A 162 6.06 -3.62 13.12
C TYR A 162 5.52 -4.80 13.90
N LYS A 163 6.27 -5.23 14.94
CA LYS A 163 5.89 -6.36 15.79
C LYS A 163 4.49 -6.23 16.36
N ASN A 164 4.11 -5.05 16.85
CA ASN A 164 2.80 -4.83 17.49
C ASN A 164 1.66 -4.93 16.46
N PHE A 165 1.88 -4.38 15.26
CA PHE A 165 0.95 -4.49 14.14
C PHE A 165 0.78 -5.96 13.71
N MET A 166 1.88 -6.70 13.52
CA MET A 166 1.83 -8.10 13.10
C MET A 166 1.27 -9.04 14.17
N GLN A 167 1.50 -8.75 15.45
CA GLN A 167 0.84 -9.50 16.53
C GLN A 167 -0.68 -9.32 16.47
N ALA A 168 -1.16 -8.09 16.26
CA ALA A 168 -2.59 -7.81 16.13
C ALA A 168 -3.22 -8.49 14.90
N TYR A 169 -2.49 -8.53 13.79
CA TYR A 169 -2.88 -9.25 12.59
C TYR A 169 -2.94 -10.78 12.85
N ALA A 170 -1.90 -11.33 13.49
CA ALA A 170 -1.81 -12.75 13.80
C ALA A 170 -2.84 -13.22 14.84
N GLU A 171 -3.32 -12.35 15.73
CA GLU A 171 -4.43 -12.65 16.66
C GLU A 171 -5.71 -13.10 15.92
N ARG A 172 -5.88 -12.69 14.65
CA ARG A 172 -7.06 -12.99 13.83
C ARG A 172 -6.81 -14.08 12.79
N THR A 173 -5.60 -14.12 12.23
CA THR A 173 -5.29 -14.97 11.08
C THR A 173 -4.45 -16.18 11.42
N GLU A 174 -3.86 -16.23 12.63
CA GLU A 174 -2.80 -17.17 13.04
C GLU A 174 -1.52 -17.10 12.18
N ILE A 175 -1.39 -16.04 11.33
CA ILE A 175 -0.27 -15.86 10.43
C ILE A 175 0.59 -14.70 10.92
N TYR A 176 1.87 -14.95 11.15
CA TYR A 176 2.88 -13.94 11.46
C TYR A 176 3.92 -13.91 10.36
N ILE A 177 4.07 -12.76 9.69
CA ILE A 177 5.06 -12.55 8.64
C ILE A 177 6.25 -11.82 9.26
N PRO A 178 7.46 -12.38 9.24
CA PRO A 178 8.67 -11.69 9.70
C PRO A 178 8.98 -10.46 8.83
N GLU A 179 9.53 -9.42 9.45
CA GLU A 179 9.82 -8.16 8.76
C GLU A 179 10.77 -8.34 7.56
N PHE A 180 11.75 -9.24 7.67
CA PHE A 180 12.71 -9.50 6.58
C PHE A 180 12.06 -10.06 5.31
N GLU A 181 10.91 -10.72 5.41
CA GLU A 181 10.15 -11.21 4.25
C GLU A 181 9.48 -10.08 3.46
N LEU A 182 9.46 -8.86 3.99
CA LEU A 182 8.83 -7.72 3.33
C LEU A 182 9.76 -6.95 2.39
N LYS A 183 11.05 -7.31 2.28
CA LYS A 183 12.01 -6.61 1.40
C LYS A 183 11.49 -6.44 -0.03
N PHE A 184 11.03 -7.53 -0.64
CA PHE A 184 10.41 -7.53 -1.96
C PHE A 184 9.21 -6.57 -2.04
N TRP A 185 8.30 -6.66 -1.07
CA TRP A 185 7.06 -5.89 -1.03
C TRP A 185 7.29 -4.40 -0.77
N HIS A 186 8.31 -4.05 0.02
CA HIS A 186 8.73 -2.66 0.20
C HIS A 186 9.27 -2.06 -1.10
N ILE A 187 10.11 -2.80 -1.83
CA ILE A 187 10.62 -2.33 -3.14
C ILE A 187 9.46 -2.16 -4.11
N LEU A 188 8.58 -3.16 -4.22
CA LEU A 188 7.37 -3.10 -5.05
C LEU A 188 6.51 -1.88 -4.71
N SER A 189 6.30 -1.60 -3.41
CA SER A 189 5.54 -0.44 -2.94
C SER A 189 6.14 0.88 -3.40
N HIS A 190 7.46 1.04 -3.31
CA HIS A 190 8.14 2.26 -3.74
C HIS A 190 8.10 2.42 -5.26
N VAL A 191 8.25 1.33 -6.04
CA VAL A 191 8.12 1.35 -7.51
C VAL A 191 6.70 1.75 -7.90
N ARG A 192 5.67 1.12 -7.33
CA ARG A 192 4.27 1.48 -7.60
C ARG A 192 3.98 2.94 -7.30
N TRP A 193 4.39 3.41 -6.11
CA TRP A 193 4.17 4.80 -5.73
C TRP A 193 4.90 5.77 -6.66
N ALA A 194 6.12 5.46 -7.10
CA ALA A 194 6.86 6.30 -8.05
C ALA A 194 6.13 6.41 -9.40
N ILE A 195 5.60 5.29 -9.92
CA ILE A 195 4.82 5.27 -11.16
C ILE A 195 3.52 6.09 -11.00
N ILE A 196 2.76 5.88 -9.92
CA ILE A 196 1.53 6.63 -9.63
C ILE A 196 1.83 8.13 -9.50
N ALA A 197 2.90 8.52 -8.80
CA ALA A 197 3.27 9.92 -8.62
C ALA A 197 3.57 10.61 -9.96
N MET A 198 4.24 9.94 -10.89
CA MET A 198 4.48 10.45 -12.24
C MET A 198 3.19 10.51 -13.07
N GLN A 199 2.30 9.52 -12.94
CA GLN A 199 0.99 9.54 -13.61
C GLN A 199 0.13 10.72 -13.13
N GLN A 200 0.10 10.99 -11.82
CA GLN A 200 -0.62 12.12 -11.24
C GLN A 200 -0.06 13.46 -11.74
N SER A 201 1.27 13.60 -11.81
CA SER A 201 1.90 14.79 -12.37
C SER A 201 1.53 15.00 -13.86
N ASN A 202 1.49 13.93 -14.66
CA ASN A 202 1.08 14.02 -16.07
C ASN A 202 -0.39 14.44 -16.23
N ARG A 203 -1.30 14.00 -15.36
CA ARG A 203 -2.71 14.44 -15.36
C ARG A 203 -2.83 15.95 -15.15
N ASN A 204 -2.00 16.50 -14.26
CA ASN A 204 -1.94 17.94 -14.04
C ASN A 204 -1.42 18.71 -15.28
N GLN A 205 -0.37 18.23 -15.94
CA GLN A 205 0.21 18.87 -17.12
C GLN A 205 -0.76 18.90 -18.31
N ASN A 206 -1.59 17.86 -18.46
CA ASN A 206 -2.58 17.76 -19.53
C ASN A 206 -3.90 18.49 -19.22
N ASN A 207 -3.96 19.34 -18.19
CA ASN A 207 -5.13 20.12 -17.77
C ASN A 207 -6.42 19.28 -17.49
N THR A 208 -6.30 17.99 -17.27
CA THR A 208 -7.46 17.15 -16.92
C THR A 208 -7.87 17.33 -15.46
N GLN A 209 -6.91 17.70 -14.58
CA GLN A 209 -7.14 18.10 -13.19
C GLN A 209 -6.00 19.03 -12.75
N ALA A 210 -6.18 20.35 -12.84
CA ALA A 210 -5.18 21.31 -12.39
C ALA A 210 -5.16 21.38 -10.86
N SER A 211 -4.14 20.79 -10.22
CA SER A 211 -3.90 20.87 -8.78
C SER A 211 -2.41 20.99 -8.51
N LEU A 212 -2.02 21.97 -7.67
CA LEU A 212 -0.63 22.13 -7.24
C LEU A 212 -0.13 20.89 -6.50
N GLU A 213 -1.00 20.23 -5.74
CA GLU A 213 -0.70 19.00 -5.01
C GLU A 213 -0.30 17.87 -5.97
N LEU A 214 -1.07 17.66 -7.04
CA LEU A 214 -0.74 16.68 -8.08
C LEU A 214 0.55 17.02 -8.81
N ALA A 215 0.81 18.30 -9.09
CA ALA A 215 2.05 18.75 -9.72
C ALA A 215 3.28 18.44 -8.85
N LEU A 216 3.14 18.52 -7.53
CA LEU A 216 4.23 18.29 -6.59
C LEU A 216 4.54 16.80 -6.34
N THR A 217 3.65 15.86 -6.71
CA THR A 217 3.87 14.44 -6.44
C THR A 217 5.11 13.88 -7.14
N GLU A 218 5.46 14.39 -8.31
CA GLU A 218 6.66 13.94 -9.04
C GLU A 218 7.96 14.24 -8.30
N PHE A 219 8.00 15.27 -7.46
CA PHE A 219 9.18 15.60 -6.65
C PHE A 219 9.49 14.54 -5.58
N LEU A 220 8.56 13.63 -5.32
CA LEU A 220 8.79 12.49 -4.43
C LEU A 220 9.60 11.38 -5.10
N VAL A 221 9.59 11.29 -6.44
CA VAL A 221 10.20 10.18 -7.18
C VAL A 221 11.69 9.98 -6.86
N PRO A 222 12.56 11.02 -6.82
CA PRO A 222 13.96 10.83 -6.46
C PRO A 222 14.16 10.25 -5.04
N GLN A 223 13.29 10.61 -4.09
CA GLN A 223 13.35 10.03 -2.74
C GLN A 223 12.91 8.56 -2.73
N LEU A 224 11.91 8.20 -3.55
CA LEU A 224 11.45 6.82 -3.70
C LEU A 224 12.54 5.97 -4.36
N GLU A 225 13.18 6.48 -5.40
CA GLU A 225 14.33 5.82 -6.06
C GLU A 225 15.50 5.60 -5.08
N LYS A 226 15.81 6.62 -4.24
CA LYS A 226 16.81 6.47 -3.19
C LYS A 226 16.44 5.37 -2.19
N ASN A 227 15.20 5.35 -1.71
CA ASN A 227 14.74 4.34 -0.77
C ASN A 227 14.83 2.92 -1.38
N ILE A 228 14.50 2.75 -2.65
CA ILE A 228 14.66 1.48 -3.39
C ILE A 228 16.12 1.02 -3.36
N LEU A 229 17.05 1.91 -3.72
CA LEU A 229 18.48 1.58 -3.74
C LEU A 229 19.02 1.24 -2.34
N ASP A 230 18.58 1.99 -1.30
CA ASP A 230 18.93 1.70 0.08
C ASP A 230 18.48 0.28 0.46
N ILE A 231 17.19 -0.07 0.21
CA ILE A 231 16.63 -1.39 0.54
C ILE A 231 17.32 -2.52 -0.21
N ILE A 232 17.61 -2.35 -1.51
CA ILE A 232 18.32 -3.37 -2.31
C ILE A 232 19.75 -3.54 -1.79
N GLY A 233 20.42 -2.44 -1.40
CA GLY A 233 21.81 -2.44 -0.94
C GLY A 233 22.00 -2.92 0.51
N GLU A 234 20.93 -3.03 1.31
CA GLU A 234 21.01 -3.60 2.65
C GLU A 234 21.39 -5.08 2.56
N LYS A 235 22.56 -5.41 3.17
CA LYS A 235 22.99 -6.82 3.31
C LYS A 235 22.17 -7.47 4.41
N GLU A 236 21.67 -8.65 4.14
CA GLU A 236 21.04 -9.52 5.12
C GLU A 236 21.97 -9.88 6.27
#